data_1a69b582909f0a045c4db2b6ffac1889
#
_entry.id   1a69b582909f0a045c4db2b6ffac1889
#
_cell.length_a   1.000
_cell.length_b   1.000
_cell.length_c   1.000
_cell.angle_alpha   90.00
_cell.angle_beta   90.00
_cell.angle_gamma   90.00
#
_symmetry.space_group_name_H-M   'P 1'
#
loop_
_entity.id
_entity.type
_entity.pdbx_description
1 polymer ?
#
loop_
_entity_poly.entity_id
_entity_poly.type
_entity_poly.pdbx_seq_one_letter_code
_entity_poly.pdbx_strand_id
1 'polypeptide(L)'
;DGVEVITPDPKSSGGACWNFLAALSYVKEKYTDESSQKEFLRKLYSNVSVLDSGARGSTTTFVENKKGDVLIAWENEAINSMNSYPGEYEMITPTVSILAQPSVAVVDDNVKVNKSEELASAYLSYLYSDEAQRLAAKYGYRPSDKDILSEYGNEFDLNVRLTTIDDYGGWDEAYRIYFDDGGWFDEIYDN
;
A
#
# COMPACT_ATOMS: atom_id res chain seq x y z
N ASP A 1 -0.45 18.81 14.83
CA ASP A 1 0.87 19.18 15.31
C ASP A 1 1.26 18.26 16.47
N GLY A 2 2.49 17.71 16.43
CA GLY A 2 3.02 16.84 17.48
C GLY A 2 2.67 15.35 17.35
N VAL A 3 2.11 14.91 16.23
CA VAL A 3 1.94 13.49 15.89
C VAL A 3 3.08 13.09 14.97
N GLU A 4 3.79 12.05 15.34
CA GLU A 4 4.91 11.52 14.58
C GLU A 4 4.44 10.37 13.68
N VAL A 5 4.63 10.49 12.37
CA VAL A 5 4.19 9.53 11.36
C VAL A 5 5.37 8.70 10.86
N ILE A 6 5.15 7.40 10.70
CA ILE A 6 6.09 6.48 10.04
C ILE A 6 5.46 5.99 8.74
N THR A 7 6.20 6.05 7.65
CA THR A 7 5.78 5.53 6.34
C THR A 7 7.01 5.23 5.48
N PRO A 8 6.95 4.30 4.52
CA PRO A 8 8.08 4.10 3.61
C PRO A 8 8.23 5.23 2.59
N ASP A 9 9.42 5.35 2.02
CA ASP A 9 9.80 6.37 1.07
C ASP A 9 9.30 6.06 -0.35
N PRO A 10 8.45 6.90 -0.96
CA PRO A 10 7.97 6.72 -2.34
C PRO A 10 9.07 6.72 -3.41
N LYS A 11 10.25 7.27 -3.14
CA LYS A 11 11.38 7.25 -4.08
C LYS A 11 12.09 5.88 -4.13
N SER A 12 11.95 5.08 -3.10
CA SER A 12 12.64 3.79 -2.98
C SER A 12 11.73 2.57 -2.84
N SER A 13 10.43 2.79 -2.64
CA SER A 13 9.46 1.73 -2.33
C SER A 13 8.16 1.86 -3.13
N GLY A 14 7.86 0.88 -3.98
CA GLY A 14 6.56 0.79 -4.65
C GLY A 14 5.39 0.70 -3.66
N GLY A 15 5.60 0.08 -2.49
CA GLY A 15 4.60 0.06 -1.41
C GLY A 15 4.27 1.46 -0.89
N ALA A 16 5.26 2.34 -0.83
CA ALA A 16 5.08 3.73 -0.42
C ALA A 16 4.33 4.57 -1.45
N CYS A 17 4.52 4.27 -2.76
CA CYS A 17 3.72 4.91 -3.81
C CYS A 17 2.22 4.65 -3.60
N TRP A 18 1.83 3.43 -3.22
CA TRP A 18 0.45 3.12 -2.88
C TRP A 18 -0.04 3.90 -1.65
N ASN A 19 0.79 4.05 -0.60
CA ASN A 19 0.44 4.83 0.59
C ASN A 19 0.21 6.31 0.25
N PHE A 20 1.07 6.88 -0.59
CA PHE A 20 0.91 8.25 -1.09
C PHE A 20 -0.38 8.42 -1.88
N LEU A 21 -0.66 7.52 -2.83
CA LEU A 21 -1.87 7.55 -3.64
C LEU A 21 -3.15 7.33 -2.80
N ALA A 22 -3.08 6.53 -1.74
CA ALA A 22 -4.19 6.40 -0.78
C ALA A 22 -4.49 7.73 -0.07
N ALA A 23 -3.46 8.42 0.41
CA ALA A 23 -3.61 9.76 0.99
C ALA A 23 -4.15 10.75 -0.03
N LEU A 24 -3.64 10.72 -1.26
CA LEU A 24 -4.09 11.57 -2.36
C LEU A 24 -5.56 11.30 -2.74
N SER A 25 -6.03 10.03 -2.68
CA SER A 25 -7.43 9.67 -2.90
C SER A 25 -8.37 10.43 -1.95
N TYR A 26 -8.04 10.45 -0.66
CA TYR A 26 -8.78 11.22 0.33
C TYR A 26 -8.74 12.72 0.05
N VAL A 27 -7.56 13.23 -0.30
CA VAL A 27 -7.35 14.66 -0.52
C VAL A 27 -8.12 15.17 -1.73
N LYS A 28 -8.16 14.40 -2.83
CA LYS A 28 -8.93 14.72 -4.04
C LYS A 28 -10.44 14.77 -3.80
N GLU A 29 -10.96 14.00 -2.87
CA GLU A 29 -12.37 14.12 -2.47
C GLU A 29 -12.65 15.40 -1.69
N LYS A 30 -11.69 15.85 -0.90
CA LYS A 30 -11.86 16.98 0.01
C LYS A 30 -11.57 18.32 -0.64
N TYR A 31 -10.64 18.38 -1.57
CA TYR A 31 -10.17 19.60 -2.21
C TYR A 31 -10.17 19.44 -3.74
N THR A 32 -10.73 20.42 -4.43
CA THR A 32 -10.83 20.42 -5.90
C THR A 32 -9.61 21.05 -6.58
N ASP A 33 -8.84 21.86 -5.86
CA ASP A 33 -7.68 22.56 -6.39
C ASP A 33 -6.37 21.90 -5.96
N GLU A 34 -5.41 21.87 -6.87
CA GLU A 34 -4.11 21.24 -6.70
C GLU A 34 -3.29 21.85 -5.54
N SER A 35 -3.38 23.16 -5.35
CA SER A 35 -2.63 23.84 -4.29
C SER A 35 -3.04 23.36 -2.91
N SER A 36 -4.34 23.26 -2.65
CA SER A 36 -4.88 22.72 -1.39
C SER A 36 -4.55 21.24 -1.19
N GLN A 37 -4.54 20.47 -2.30
CA GLN A 37 -4.15 19.06 -2.26
C GLN A 37 -2.66 18.91 -1.85
N LYS A 38 -1.77 19.64 -2.51
CA LYS A 38 -0.34 19.64 -2.18
C LYS A 38 -0.08 20.13 -0.75
N GLU A 39 -0.77 21.18 -0.31
CA GLU A 39 -0.62 21.71 1.04
C GLU A 39 -1.02 20.69 2.12
N PHE A 40 -2.09 19.93 1.90
CA PHE A 40 -2.48 18.85 2.81
C PHE A 40 -1.41 17.76 2.87
N LEU A 41 -0.93 17.28 1.71
CA LEU A 41 0.11 16.27 1.63
C LEU A 41 1.42 16.76 2.26
N ARG A 42 1.80 18.03 2.02
CA ARG A 42 2.96 18.64 2.67
C ARG A 42 2.85 18.59 4.20
N LYS A 43 1.68 18.93 4.75
CA LYS A 43 1.42 18.84 6.20
C LYS A 43 1.48 17.41 6.72
N LEU A 44 0.99 16.45 5.95
CA LEU A 44 1.09 15.04 6.31
C LEU A 44 2.56 14.61 6.36
N TYR A 45 3.31 14.86 5.30
CA TYR A 45 4.71 14.44 5.20
C TYR A 45 5.66 15.26 6.09
N SER A 46 5.31 16.47 6.49
CA SER A 46 6.09 17.23 7.50
C SER A 46 6.04 16.61 8.90
N ASN A 47 5.09 15.71 9.16
CA ASN A 47 5.06 14.93 10.40
C ASN A 47 5.75 13.56 10.26
N VAL A 48 6.28 13.22 9.09
CA VAL A 48 7.01 11.96 8.89
C VAL A 48 8.43 12.11 9.44
N SER A 49 8.71 11.37 10.49
CA SER A 49 10.03 11.37 11.15
C SER A 49 10.99 10.33 10.58
N VAL A 50 10.45 9.26 9.97
CA VAL A 50 11.24 8.21 9.35
C VAL A 50 10.59 7.81 8.03
N LEU A 51 11.38 7.88 6.95
CA LEU A 51 11.09 7.29 5.65
C LEU A 51 11.94 6.03 5.47
N ASP A 52 11.34 4.86 5.68
CA ASP A 52 12.04 3.59 5.51
C ASP A 52 12.10 3.17 4.02
N SER A 53 13.06 2.33 3.67
CA SER A 53 13.23 1.83 2.29
C SER A 53 12.14 0.87 1.81
N GLY A 54 11.18 0.50 2.65
CA GLY A 54 10.07 -0.39 2.29
C GLY A 54 9.04 -0.56 3.39
N ALA A 55 7.87 -1.08 3.02
CA ALA A 55 6.73 -1.25 3.92
C ALA A 55 7.07 -2.06 5.19
N ARG A 56 7.79 -3.17 5.03
CA ARG A 56 8.22 -4.00 6.16
C ARG A 56 9.19 -3.24 7.08
N GLY A 57 10.08 -2.42 6.53
CA GLY A 57 10.99 -1.55 7.30
C GLY A 57 10.20 -0.60 8.20
N SER A 58 9.20 0.07 7.66
CA SER A 58 8.33 0.96 8.43
C SER A 58 7.55 0.24 9.52
N THR A 59 7.04 -0.97 9.23
CA THR A 59 6.40 -1.80 10.25
C THR A 59 7.37 -2.14 11.39
N THR A 60 8.60 -2.55 11.07
CA THR A 60 9.64 -2.83 12.09
C THR A 60 9.98 -1.58 12.89
N THR A 61 10.16 -0.43 12.23
CA THR A 61 10.43 0.85 12.90
C THR A 61 9.33 1.21 13.89
N PHE A 62 8.08 1.09 13.50
CA PHE A 62 6.93 1.42 14.35
C PHE A 62 6.68 0.37 15.44
N VAL A 63 6.57 -0.91 15.04
CA VAL A 63 6.10 -1.98 15.92
C VAL A 63 7.20 -2.49 16.84
N GLU A 64 8.41 -2.77 16.31
CA GLU A 64 9.49 -3.36 17.07
C GLU A 64 10.37 -2.30 17.75
N ASN A 65 10.69 -1.22 17.04
CA ASN A 65 11.53 -0.15 17.58
C ASN A 65 10.73 0.90 18.36
N LYS A 66 9.39 0.80 18.39
CA LYS A 66 8.47 1.70 19.14
C LYS A 66 8.67 3.17 18.80
N LYS A 67 8.87 3.50 17.51
CA LYS A 67 9.01 4.86 17.01
C LYS A 67 7.73 5.33 16.36
N GLY A 68 7.42 6.62 16.56
CA GLY A 68 6.25 7.29 15.99
C GLY A 68 4.95 6.96 16.72
N ASP A 69 3.93 7.77 16.42
CA ASP A 69 2.59 7.66 16.97
C ASP A 69 1.62 6.97 16.01
N VAL A 70 1.88 7.09 14.69
CA VAL A 70 1.04 6.55 13.62
C VAL A 70 1.90 5.90 12.55
N LEU A 71 1.53 4.69 12.14
CA LEU A 71 2.08 4.02 10.96
C LEU A 71 1.05 4.08 9.82
N ILE A 72 1.46 4.62 8.67
CA ILE A 72 0.70 4.45 7.42
C ILE A 72 1.20 3.16 6.77
N ALA A 73 0.38 2.13 6.79
CA ALA A 73 0.75 0.79 6.37
C ALA A 73 -0.26 0.18 5.39
N TRP A 74 0.17 -0.84 4.72
CA TRP A 74 -0.73 -1.75 4.02
C TRP A 74 -1.57 -2.53 5.04
N GLU A 75 -2.80 -2.86 4.65
CA GLU A 75 -3.76 -3.54 5.52
C GLU A 75 -3.22 -4.87 6.09
N ASN A 76 -2.54 -5.67 5.27
CA ASN A 76 -1.92 -6.91 5.73
C ASN A 76 -0.83 -6.69 6.78
N GLU A 77 -0.04 -5.61 6.69
CA GLU A 77 0.96 -5.26 7.70
C GLU A 77 0.27 -4.87 9.02
N ALA A 78 -0.82 -4.12 8.96
CA ALA A 78 -1.60 -3.73 10.13
C ALA A 78 -2.25 -4.96 10.80
N ILE A 79 -2.93 -5.82 10.02
CA ILE A 79 -3.55 -7.06 10.52
C ILE A 79 -2.49 -7.96 11.19
N ASN A 80 -1.34 -8.17 10.54
CA ASN A 80 -0.28 -9.00 11.09
C ASN A 80 0.33 -8.39 12.38
N SER A 81 0.43 -7.06 12.45
CA SER A 81 0.90 -6.36 13.65
C SER A 81 -0.07 -6.53 14.81
N MET A 82 -1.39 -6.38 14.57
CA MET A 82 -2.43 -6.61 15.57
C MET A 82 -2.40 -8.05 16.10
N ASN A 83 -2.22 -9.02 15.21
CA ASN A 83 -2.14 -10.44 15.58
C ASN A 83 -0.87 -10.78 16.38
N SER A 84 0.25 -10.13 16.06
CA SER A 84 1.54 -10.37 16.71
C SER A 84 1.68 -9.66 18.06
N TYR A 85 0.98 -8.52 18.23
CA TYR A 85 1.04 -7.66 19.42
C TYR A 85 -0.36 -7.31 19.93
N PRO A 86 -1.12 -8.30 20.45
CA PRO A 86 -2.52 -8.10 20.84
C PRO A 86 -2.68 -7.02 21.92
N GLY A 87 -3.52 -6.04 21.61
CA GLY A 87 -3.85 -4.94 22.55
C GLY A 87 -2.81 -3.82 22.64
N GLU A 88 -1.70 -3.87 21.87
CA GLU A 88 -0.70 -2.80 21.83
C GLU A 88 -1.00 -1.73 20.79
N TYR A 89 -1.76 -2.06 19.75
CA TYR A 89 -2.05 -1.19 18.62
C TYR A 89 -3.53 -1.21 18.28
N GLU A 90 -3.99 -0.17 17.63
CA GLU A 90 -5.32 -0.05 17.02
C GLU A 90 -5.16 0.15 15.51
N MET A 91 -5.94 -0.60 14.73
CA MET A 91 -6.00 -0.42 13.28
C MET A 91 -7.19 0.46 12.92
N ILE A 92 -6.95 1.53 12.18
CA ILE A 92 -7.98 2.43 11.66
C ILE A 92 -7.99 2.33 10.14
N THR A 93 -9.07 1.80 9.59
CA THR A 93 -9.30 1.79 8.13
C THR A 93 -9.91 3.14 7.73
N PRO A 94 -9.29 3.88 6.80
CA PRO A 94 -9.83 5.16 6.34
C PRO A 94 -11.09 4.95 5.50
N THR A 95 -11.94 5.98 5.40
CA THR A 95 -13.17 5.93 4.59
C THR A 95 -12.90 5.84 3.09
N VAL A 96 -11.73 6.28 2.65
CA VAL A 96 -11.23 6.23 1.27
C VAL A 96 -9.81 5.72 1.26
N SER A 97 -9.49 4.84 0.35
CA SER A 97 -8.15 4.31 0.15
C SER A 97 -7.94 3.94 -1.32
N ILE A 98 -6.85 3.26 -1.62
CA ILE A 98 -6.56 2.75 -2.96
C ILE A 98 -6.48 1.22 -2.91
N LEU A 99 -7.01 0.56 -3.94
CA LEU A 99 -6.85 -0.87 -4.13
C LEU A 99 -5.44 -1.14 -4.68
N ALA A 100 -4.55 -1.57 -3.81
CA ALA A 100 -3.20 -1.99 -4.22
C ALA A 100 -3.29 -3.35 -4.93
N GLN A 101 -2.95 -3.35 -6.22
CA GLN A 101 -2.98 -4.54 -7.07
C GLN A 101 -1.58 -4.82 -7.65
N PRO A 102 -0.64 -5.36 -6.84
CA PRO A 102 0.68 -5.69 -7.35
C PRO A 102 0.57 -6.79 -8.39
N SER A 103 1.09 -6.51 -9.59
CA SER A 103 1.10 -7.46 -10.69
C SER A 103 2.25 -8.46 -10.56
N VAL A 104 2.03 -9.67 -11.02
CA VAL A 104 3.03 -10.72 -11.11
C VAL A 104 3.20 -11.17 -12.56
N ALA A 105 4.44 -11.48 -12.97
CA ALA A 105 4.74 -11.92 -14.32
C ALA A 105 5.84 -12.98 -14.32
N VAL A 106 5.83 -13.84 -15.35
CA VAL A 106 6.95 -14.73 -15.63
C VAL A 106 8.10 -13.92 -16.24
N VAL A 107 9.33 -14.19 -15.80
CA VAL A 107 10.54 -13.63 -16.42
C VAL A 107 11.02 -14.58 -17.52
N ASP A 108 10.65 -14.29 -18.76
CA ASP A 108 10.80 -15.18 -19.91
C ASP A 108 12.23 -15.71 -20.09
N ASP A 109 13.23 -14.87 -19.99
CA ASP A 109 14.62 -15.28 -20.16
C ASP A 109 15.07 -16.26 -19.07
N ASN A 110 14.64 -16.03 -17.82
CA ASN A 110 14.99 -16.90 -16.71
C ASN A 110 14.33 -18.28 -16.84
N VAL A 111 13.04 -18.32 -17.18
CA VAL A 111 12.34 -19.62 -17.30
C VAL A 111 12.85 -20.44 -18.48
N LYS A 112 13.27 -19.81 -19.59
CA LYS A 112 13.90 -20.48 -20.73
C LYS A 112 15.24 -21.11 -20.33
N VAL A 113 16.09 -20.36 -19.63
CA VAL A 113 17.42 -20.86 -19.18
C VAL A 113 17.23 -22.02 -18.19
N ASN A 114 16.29 -21.88 -17.24
CA ASN A 114 16.05 -22.86 -16.18
C ASN A 114 15.11 -24.00 -16.61
N LYS A 115 14.52 -23.94 -17.81
CA LYS A 115 13.51 -24.87 -18.30
C LYS A 115 12.32 -25.03 -17.33
N SER A 116 11.88 -23.91 -16.75
CA SER A 116 10.84 -23.85 -15.69
C SER A 116 9.57 -23.14 -16.13
N GLU A 117 9.36 -22.93 -17.42
CA GLU A 117 8.24 -22.15 -17.98
C GLU A 117 6.86 -22.71 -17.56
N GLU A 118 6.69 -24.03 -17.70
CA GLU A 118 5.45 -24.71 -17.31
C GLU A 118 5.20 -24.58 -15.80
N LEU A 119 6.23 -24.78 -14.98
CA LEU A 119 6.12 -24.67 -13.52
C LEU A 119 5.80 -23.23 -13.07
N ALA A 120 6.47 -22.23 -13.65
CA ALA A 120 6.22 -20.83 -13.35
C ALA A 120 4.78 -20.42 -13.71
N SER A 121 4.30 -20.83 -14.89
CA SER A 121 2.94 -20.57 -15.34
C SER A 121 1.91 -21.27 -14.45
N ALA A 122 2.15 -22.52 -14.05
CA ALA A 122 1.29 -23.25 -13.15
C ALA A 122 1.23 -22.61 -11.77
N TYR A 123 2.36 -22.14 -11.24
CA TYR A 123 2.42 -21.42 -9.97
C TYR A 123 1.61 -20.11 -10.01
N LEU A 124 1.78 -19.29 -11.05
CA LEU A 124 1.02 -18.05 -11.17
C LEU A 124 -0.49 -18.31 -11.29
N SER A 125 -0.87 -19.37 -12.04
CA SER A 125 -2.27 -19.76 -12.15
C SER A 125 -2.84 -20.24 -10.81
N TYR A 126 -2.05 -20.96 -10.01
CA TYR A 126 -2.46 -21.42 -8.68
C TYR A 126 -2.81 -20.28 -7.73
N LEU A 127 -2.16 -19.10 -7.85
CA LEU A 127 -2.46 -17.94 -7.00
C LEU A 127 -3.93 -17.48 -7.10
N TYR A 128 -4.61 -17.83 -8.20
CA TYR A 128 -6.02 -17.51 -8.44
C TYR A 128 -6.97 -18.68 -8.10
N SER A 129 -6.45 -19.78 -7.56
CA SER A 129 -7.30 -20.87 -7.07
C SER A 129 -7.99 -20.48 -5.77
N ASP A 130 -9.16 -21.07 -5.51
CA ASP A 130 -9.90 -20.88 -4.26
C ASP A 130 -9.03 -21.14 -3.00
N GLU A 131 -8.19 -22.17 -3.06
CA GLU A 131 -7.30 -22.52 -1.97
C GLU A 131 -6.26 -21.40 -1.70
N ALA A 132 -5.61 -20.89 -2.75
CA ALA A 132 -4.63 -19.82 -2.63
C ALA A 132 -5.28 -18.51 -2.21
N GLN A 133 -6.49 -18.21 -2.69
CA GLN A 133 -7.22 -17.00 -2.30
C GLN A 133 -7.64 -17.04 -0.82
N ARG A 134 -8.12 -18.18 -0.31
CA ARG A 134 -8.37 -18.34 1.13
C ARG A 134 -7.10 -18.29 1.97
N LEU A 135 -6.00 -18.83 1.45
CA LEU A 135 -4.69 -18.71 2.11
C LEU A 135 -4.23 -17.25 2.17
N ALA A 136 -4.39 -16.49 1.10
CA ALA A 136 -4.10 -15.06 1.07
C ALA A 136 -4.92 -14.31 2.15
N ALA A 137 -6.23 -14.55 2.23
CA ALA A 137 -7.10 -13.95 3.25
C ALA A 137 -6.62 -14.24 4.68
N LYS A 138 -6.27 -15.49 4.95
CA LYS A 138 -5.75 -15.92 6.26
C LYS A 138 -4.51 -15.14 6.71
N TYR A 139 -3.72 -14.64 5.75
CA TYR A 139 -2.53 -13.83 6.02
C TYR A 139 -2.76 -12.32 5.82
N GLY A 140 -4.02 -11.88 5.82
CA GLY A 140 -4.37 -10.45 5.80
C GLY A 140 -4.35 -9.83 4.40
N TYR A 141 -4.25 -10.62 3.34
CA TYR A 141 -4.35 -10.11 1.97
C TYR A 141 -5.78 -10.25 1.45
N ARG A 142 -6.35 -9.19 0.93
CA ARG A 142 -7.69 -9.22 0.33
C ARG A 142 -7.71 -10.14 -0.88
N PRO A 143 -8.55 -11.20 -0.90
CA PRO A 143 -8.74 -12.01 -2.08
C PRO A 143 -9.22 -11.19 -3.28
N SER A 144 -8.76 -11.52 -4.47
CA SER A 144 -9.28 -10.94 -5.71
C SER A 144 -10.64 -11.52 -6.09
N ASP A 145 -10.95 -12.74 -5.62
CA ASP A 145 -12.25 -13.36 -5.75
C ASP A 145 -13.24 -12.75 -4.76
N LYS A 146 -14.36 -12.20 -5.28
CA LYS A 146 -15.34 -11.47 -4.47
C LYS A 146 -16.17 -12.36 -3.56
N ASP A 147 -16.42 -13.60 -3.96
CA ASP A 147 -17.19 -14.55 -3.16
C ASP A 147 -16.35 -14.99 -1.97
N ILE A 148 -15.09 -15.31 -2.21
CA ILE A 148 -14.13 -15.63 -1.14
C ILE A 148 -13.89 -14.39 -0.24
N LEU A 149 -13.73 -13.20 -0.79
CA LEU A 149 -13.59 -11.98 0.02
C LEU A 149 -14.79 -11.79 0.96
N SER A 150 -15.99 -12.12 0.51
CA SER A 150 -17.21 -12.02 1.32
C SER A 150 -17.22 -12.98 2.52
N GLU A 151 -16.54 -14.13 2.43
CA GLU A 151 -16.37 -15.06 3.56
C GLU A 151 -15.57 -14.44 4.71
N TYR A 152 -14.73 -13.44 4.42
CA TYR A 152 -13.84 -12.76 5.36
C TYR A 152 -14.28 -11.33 5.71
N GLY A 153 -15.56 -11.01 5.58
CA GLY A 153 -16.10 -9.68 5.85
C GLY A 153 -15.95 -9.19 7.30
N ASN A 154 -15.59 -10.07 8.24
CA ASN A 154 -15.26 -9.70 9.62
C ASN A 154 -13.79 -9.27 9.79
N GLU A 155 -12.93 -9.61 8.84
CA GLU A 155 -11.50 -9.32 8.87
C GLU A 155 -11.15 -8.09 8.04
N PHE A 156 -11.93 -7.83 6.98
CA PHE A 156 -11.74 -6.71 6.07
C PHE A 156 -12.95 -5.77 6.11
N ASP A 157 -12.71 -4.46 6.24
CA ASP A 157 -13.78 -3.47 6.06
C ASP A 157 -14.16 -3.40 4.57
N LEU A 158 -15.33 -3.95 4.23
CA LEU A 158 -15.84 -3.97 2.86
C LEU A 158 -16.54 -2.65 2.46
N ASN A 159 -16.70 -1.69 3.39
CA ASN A 159 -17.34 -0.41 3.12
C ASN A 159 -16.35 0.69 2.72
N VAL A 160 -15.04 0.44 2.80
CA VAL A 160 -14.04 1.41 2.37
C VAL A 160 -14.18 1.68 0.86
N ARG A 161 -14.23 2.95 0.48
CA ARG A 161 -14.22 3.34 -0.92
C ARG A 161 -12.80 3.24 -1.46
N LEU A 162 -12.64 2.47 -2.52
CA LEU A 162 -11.34 2.21 -3.12
C LEU A 162 -11.25 2.88 -4.50
N THR A 163 -10.24 3.71 -4.67
CA THR A 163 -9.76 4.11 -5.99
C THR A 163 -8.82 3.03 -6.52
N THR A 164 -8.49 3.08 -7.79
CA THR A 164 -7.54 2.19 -8.46
C THR A 164 -6.43 2.99 -9.10
N ILE A 165 -5.39 2.33 -9.59
CA ILE A 165 -4.32 3.03 -10.33
C ILE A 165 -4.84 3.67 -11.63
N ASP A 166 -5.93 3.14 -12.20
CA ASP A 166 -6.55 3.69 -13.41
C ASP A 166 -7.17 5.09 -13.18
N ASP A 167 -7.60 5.38 -11.95
CA ASP A 167 -8.06 6.72 -11.55
C ASP A 167 -6.94 7.77 -11.58
N TYR A 168 -5.70 7.32 -11.72
CA TYR A 168 -4.47 8.13 -11.83
C TYR A 168 -3.82 8.02 -13.20
N GLY A 169 -4.51 7.43 -14.20
CA GLY A 169 -4.00 7.27 -15.57
C GLY A 169 -3.06 6.06 -15.75
N GLY A 170 -3.07 5.11 -14.83
CA GLY A 170 -2.15 3.98 -14.80
C GLY A 170 -0.79 4.35 -14.19
N TRP A 171 0.10 3.33 -14.05
CA TRP A 171 1.38 3.52 -13.38
C TRP A 171 2.32 4.50 -14.09
N ASP A 172 2.38 4.48 -15.40
CA ASP A 172 3.29 5.36 -16.16
C ASP A 172 2.97 6.83 -15.90
N GLU A 173 1.69 7.19 -15.94
CA GLU A 173 1.25 8.56 -15.71
C GLU A 173 1.35 8.94 -14.22
N ALA A 174 0.91 8.06 -13.32
CA ALA A 174 1.01 8.29 -11.88
C ALA A 174 2.47 8.47 -11.44
N TYR A 175 3.38 7.64 -11.94
CA TYR A 175 4.79 7.76 -11.60
C TYR A 175 5.37 9.08 -12.09
N ARG A 176 5.13 9.43 -13.34
CA ARG A 176 5.58 10.67 -13.97
C ARG A 176 5.12 11.93 -13.21
N ILE A 177 3.88 11.94 -12.75
CA ILE A 177 3.30 13.12 -12.08
C ILE A 177 3.74 13.21 -10.63
N TYR A 178 3.73 12.07 -9.91
CA TYR A 178 3.82 12.09 -8.45
C TYR A 178 5.19 11.70 -7.91
N PHE A 179 5.95 10.85 -8.62
CA PHE A 179 7.13 10.19 -8.05
C PHE A 179 8.42 10.37 -8.83
N ASP A 180 8.38 10.75 -10.10
CA ASP A 180 9.56 11.06 -10.90
C ASP A 180 10.28 12.30 -10.36
N ASP A 181 11.50 12.56 -10.82
CA ASP A 181 12.27 13.72 -10.40
C ASP A 181 11.52 15.02 -10.74
N GLY A 182 11.33 15.86 -9.73
CA GLY A 182 10.50 17.07 -9.81
C GLY A 182 8.99 16.83 -9.79
N GLY A 183 8.53 15.60 -9.48
CA GLY A 183 7.13 15.29 -9.27
C GLY A 183 6.58 15.85 -7.96
N TRP A 184 5.29 15.61 -7.70
CA TRP A 184 4.63 16.14 -6.50
C TRP A 184 5.32 15.77 -5.21
N PHE A 185 5.87 14.55 -5.10
CA PHE A 185 6.52 14.12 -3.88
C PHE A 185 7.74 15.00 -3.57
N ASP A 186 8.56 15.33 -4.58
CA ASP A 186 9.69 16.23 -4.41
C ASP A 186 9.25 17.64 -3.98
N GLU A 187 8.20 18.18 -4.64
CA GLU A 187 7.67 19.51 -4.31
C GLU A 187 7.11 19.65 -2.88
N ILE A 188 6.57 18.55 -2.31
CA ILE A 188 5.95 18.57 -0.98
C ILE A 188 6.92 18.18 0.13
N TYR A 189 7.96 17.38 -0.17
CA TYR A 189 8.91 16.85 0.81
C TYR A 189 10.28 17.53 0.73
N ASP A 190 10.48 18.47 -0.19
CA ASP A 190 11.71 19.24 -0.29
C ASP A 190 11.94 20.05 1.02
N ASN A 191 13.03 19.69 1.74
CA ASN A 191 13.46 20.31 3.00
C ASN A 191 14.56 21.31 2.75
#